data_f38ff5e937efdab838f9b0a121347283
#
_entry.id   f38ff5e937efdab838f9b0a121347283
#
_cell.length_a   1.000
_cell.length_b   1.000
_cell.length_c   1.000
_cell.angle_alpha   90.00
_cell.angle_beta   90.00
_cell.angle_gamma   90.00
#
_symmetry.space_group_name_H-M   'P 1'
#
loop_
_entity.id
_entity.type
_entity.pdbx_description
1 polymer ?
#
loop_
_entity_poly.entity_id
_entity_poly.type
_entity_poly.pdbx_seq_one_letter_code
_entity_poly.pdbx_strand_id
1 'polypeptide(L)'
;DIEMHFIHEKGSGSNPTPLLLMHGWPGSIVEFLHIIEKLAHPEKFGGNIEDAFDVIAPSLPGFGFSGRPSKPIGPRKMAAILNKLMIENLEYENYLAQGGDWGATIANWIGYDHSKSCKAIHINCLTMRHPDGPQTKQEEEWQQRFNQDQIMQDGYRTQQATKPQTLSYGMM
;
A
#
# COMPACT_ATOMS: atom_id res chain seq x y z
N ASP A 1 -20.44 6.42 2.52
CA ASP A 1 -20.17 5.04 2.07
C ASP A 1 -19.51 5.11 0.71
N ILE A 2 -18.54 4.22 0.47
CA ILE A 2 -17.81 4.05 -0.79
C ILE A 2 -17.95 2.59 -1.18
N GLU A 3 -18.34 2.34 -2.43
CA GLU A 3 -18.29 1.02 -3.00
C GLU A 3 -16.83 0.61 -3.21
N MET A 4 -16.44 -0.56 -2.67
CA MET A 4 -15.07 -1.03 -2.72
C MET A 4 -14.97 -2.27 -3.61
N HIS A 5 -14.17 -2.16 -4.66
CA HIS A 5 -13.75 -3.31 -5.45
C HIS A 5 -12.49 -3.92 -4.84
N PHE A 6 -12.43 -5.24 -4.78
CA PHE A 6 -11.22 -5.97 -4.34
C PHE A 6 -11.19 -7.38 -4.95
N ILE A 7 -10.00 -7.90 -5.14
CA ILE A 7 -9.78 -9.32 -5.38
C ILE A 7 -9.68 -9.98 -4.01
N HIS A 8 -10.35 -11.11 -3.84
CA HIS A 8 -10.27 -11.94 -2.65
C HIS A 8 -9.95 -13.37 -3.08
N GLU A 9 -8.69 -13.78 -2.93
CA GLU A 9 -8.23 -15.13 -3.18
C GLU A 9 -8.04 -15.85 -1.86
N LYS A 10 -8.80 -16.91 -1.65
CA LYS A 10 -8.71 -17.75 -0.46
C LYS A 10 -7.44 -18.61 -0.52
N GLY A 11 -6.67 -18.55 0.54
CA GLY A 11 -5.45 -19.34 0.66
C GLY A 11 -5.72 -20.83 0.84
N SER A 12 -4.74 -21.65 0.45
CA SER A 12 -4.71 -23.08 0.74
C SER A 12 -4.47 -23.32 2.24
N GLY A 13 -4.69 -24.57 2.67
CA GLY A 13 -4.47 -24.96 4.06
C GLY A 13 -5.67 -24.67 4.98
N SER A 14 -5.49 -24.99 6.26
CA SER A 14 -6.57 -24.96 7.24
C SER A 14 -6.80 -23.58 7.88
N ASN A 15 -5.79 -22.71 7.85
CA ASN A 15 -5.84 -21.41 8.51
C ASN A 15 -4.89 -20.39 7.84
N PRO A 16 -5.15 -20.02 6.57
CA PRO A 16 -4.31 -19.07 5.85
C PRO A 16 -4.36 -17.68 6.51
N THR A 17 -3.18 -17.04 6.60
CA THR A 17 -3.09 -15.71 7.21
C THR A 17 -3.69 -14.64 6.31
N PRO A 18 -4.63 -13.79 6.78
CA PRO A 18 -5.18 -12.72 5.96
C PRO A 18 -4.12 -11.65 5.63
N LEU A 19 -4.00 -11.32 4.34
CA LEU A 19 -3.02 -10.36 3.82
C LEU A 19 -3.71 -9.30 2.96
N LEU A 20 -3.64 -8.05 3.41
CA LEU A 20 -4.10 -6.90 2.65
C LEU A 20 -2.98 -6.37 1.77
N LEU A 21 -3.13 -6.43 0.44
CA LEU A 21 -2.18 -5.91 -0.56
C LEU A 21 -2.64 -4.57 -1.13
N MET A 22 -1.87 -3.51 -0.92
CA MET A 22 -2.24 -2.15 -1.31
C MET A 22 -1.28 -1.59 -2.36
N HIS A 23 -1.84 -1.29 -3.55
CA HIS A 23 -1.12 -0.64 -4.65
C HIS A 23 -0.92 0.87 -4.39
N GLY A 24 -0.31 1.55 -5.36
CA GLY A 24 -0.10 2.98 -5.34
C GLY A 24 -0.53 3.70 -6.61
N TRP A 25 -0.06 4.92 -6.81
CA TRP A 25 -0.30 5.71 -8.00
C TRP A 25 0.96 5.72 -8.89
N PRO A 26 0.83 5.59 -10.23
CA PRO A 26 -0.38 5.46 -11.03
C PRO A 26 -0.88 4.02 -11.19
N GLY A 27 -0.41 3.10 -10.33
CA GLY A 27 -0.71 1.68 -10.38
C GLY A 27 -2.15 1.30 -10.07
N SER A 28 -2.36 0.00 -9.98
CA SER A 28 -3.65 -0.61 -9.67
C SER A 28 -3.44 -2.03 -9.12
N ILE A 29 -4.52 -2.73 -8.84
CA ILE A 29 -4.48 -4.17 -8.47
C ILE A 29 -3.77 -5.04 -9.51
N VAL A 30 -3.62 -4.58 -10.76
CA VAL A 30 -2.95 -5.32 -11.83
C VAL A 30 -1.50 -5.66 -11.48
N GLU A 31 -0.82 -4.82 -10.71
CA GLU A 31 0.55 -5.07 -10.24
C GLU A 31 0.67 -6.34 -9.36
N PHE A 32 -0.43 -6.81 -8.77
CA PHE A 32 -0.45 -7.99 -7.91
C PHE A 32 -0.92 -9.28 -8.60
N LEU A 33 -1.50 -9.22 -9.81
CA LEU A 33 -2.10 -10.39 -10.45
C LEU A 33 -1.14 -11.58 -10.60
N HIS A 34 0.16 -11.31 -10.79
CA HIS A 34 1.17 -12.36 -10.93
C HIS A 34 1.63 -13.00 -9.62
N ILE A 35 1.29 -12.38 -8.47
CA ILE A 35 1.75 -12.86 -7.14
C ILE A 35 0.60 -13.38 -6.28
N ILE A 36 -0.64 -12.98 -6.55
CA ILE A 36 -1.80 -13.38 -5.74
C ILE A 36 -1.88 -14.91 -5.61
N GLU A 37 -1.84 -15.64 -6.74
CA GLU A 37 -1.92 -17.11 -6.70
C GLU A 37 -0.73 -17.73 -5.98
N LYS A 38 0.46 -17.15 -6.09
CA LYS A 38 1.66 -17.66 -5.41
C LYS A 38 1.61 -17.48 -3.90
N LEU A 39 0.98 -16.40 -3.45
CA LEU A 39 0.79 -16.11 -2.03
C LEU A 39 -0.36 -16.95 -1.45
N ALA A 40 -1.42 -17.16 -2.22
CA ALA A 40 -2.56 -17.94 -1.76
C ALA A 40 -2.33 -19.45 -1.82
N HIS A 41 -1.54 -19.93 -2.80
CA HIS A 41 -1.32 -21.34 -3.07
C HIS A 41 0.17 -21.65 -3.26
N PRO A 42 1.02 -21.39 -2.26
CA PRO A 42 2.48 -21.54 -2.38
C PRO A 42 2.90 -22.96 -2.76
N GLU A 43 2.15 -23.99 -2.38
CA GLU A 43 2.43 -25.39 -2.69
C GLU A 43 2.42 -25.69 -4.19
N LYS A 44 1.67 -24.94 -4.99
CA LYS A 44 1.67 -25.07 -6.46
C LYS A 44 2.98 -24.59 -7.09
N PHE A 45 3.76 -23.81 -6.35
CA PHE A 45 5.00 -23.18 -6.79
C PHE A 45 6.24 -23.68 -6.01
N GLY A 46 6.11 -24.79 -5.29
CA GLY A 46 7.21 -25.41 -4.55
C GLY A 46 7.40 -24.86 -3.13
N GLY A 47 6.48 -24.03 -2.64
CA GLY A 47 6.44 -23.55 -1.26
C GLY A 47 5.69 -24.50 -0.33
N ASN A 48 5.51 -24.08 0.92
CA ASN A 48 4.76 -24.83 1.92
C ASN A 48 3.32 -24.31 2.00
N ILE A 49 2.35 -25.20 2.04
CA ILE A 49 0.93 -24.87 2.19
C ILE A 49 0.63 -24.09 3.49
N GLU A 50 1.43 -24.29 4.53
CA GLU A 50 1.29 -23.56 5.81
C GLU A 50 1.70 -22.08 5.71
N ASP A 51 2.39 -21.70 4.62
CA ASP A 51 2.76 -20.30 4.33
C ASP A 51 1.70 -19.56 3.49
N ALA A 52 0.54 -20.18 3.27
CA ALA A 52 -0.53 -19.60 2.46
C ALA A 52 -1.18 -18.37 3.12
N PHE A 53 -1.58 -17.43 2.28
CA PHE A 53 -2.32 -16.24 2.68
C PHE A 53 -3.73 -16.22 2.09
N ASP A 54 -4.72 -15.76 2.88
CA ASP A 54 -5.95 -15.21 2.32
C ASP A 54 -5.62 -13.82 1.78
N VAL A 55 -5.59 -13.67 0.45
CA VAL A 55 -5.12 -12.42 -0.18
C VAL A 55 -6.29 -11.51 -0.49
N ILE A 56 -6.27 -10.30 0.05
CA ILE A 56 -7.22 -9.25 -0.22
C ILE A 56 -6.49 -8.09 -0.91
N ALA A 57 -6.76 -7.88 -2.20
CA ALA A 57 -6.15 -6.82 -3.01
C ALA A 57 -7.22 -5.82 -3.46
N PRO A 58 -7.47 -4.74 -2.71
CA PRO A 58 -8.45 -3.72 -3.08
C PRO A 58 -7.93 -2.79 -4.16
N SER A 59 -8.82 -2.34 -5.04
CA SER A 59 -8.64 -1.06 -5.72
C SER A 59 -8.80 0.03 -4.67
N LEU A 60 -7.80 0.89 -4.48
CA LEU A 60 -7.90 1.99 -3.51
C LEU A 60 -9.07 2.91 -3.82
N PRO A 61 -9.69 3.60 -2.83
CA PRO A 61 -10.77 4.54 -3.07
C PRO A 61 -10.43 5.57 -4.15
N GLY A 62 -11.24 5.63 -5.21
CA GLY A 62 -11.01 6.49 -6.37
C GLY A 62 -10.10 5.91 -7.45
N PHE A 63 -9.61 4.68 -7.29
CA PHE A 63 -8.78 3.94 -8.25
C PHE A 63 -9.54 2.76 -8.83
N GLY A 64 -9.16 2.37 -10.04
CA GLY A 64 -9.65 1.17 -10.69
C GLY A 64 -11.18 1.08 -10.70
N PHE A 65 -11.70 0.03 -10.08
CA PHE A 65 -13.14 -0.25 -10.04
C PHE A 65 -13.80 0.15 -8.70
N SER A 66 -13.07 0.76 -7.78
CA SER A 66 -13.64 1.29 -6.53
C SER A 66 -14.33 2.64 -6.76
N GLY A 67 -15.35 2.90 -5.97
CA GLY A 67 -16.10 4.15 -5.97
C GLY A 67 -15.22 5.36 -5.71
N ARG A 68 -15.58 6.49 -6.33
CA ARG A 68 -14.88 7.76 -6.14
C ARG A 68 -15.41 8.48 -4.90
N PRO A 69 -14.53 8.88 -3.96
CA PRO A 69 -14.93 9.72 -2.85
C PRO A 69 -15.53 11.06 -3.32
N SER A 70 -16.59 11.53 -2.69
CA SER A 70 -17.22 12.84 -2.99
C SER A 70 -16.32 14.03 -2.65
N LYS A 71 -15.34 13.81 -1.78
CA LYS A 71 -14.31 14.79 -1.39
C LYS A 71 -12.96 14.10 -1.35
N PRO A 72 -11.85 14.82 -1.60
CA PRO A 72 -10.53 14.26 -1.43
C PRO A 72 -10.34 13.65 -0.03
N ILE A 73 -9.77 12.45 0.02
CA ILE A 73 -9.44 11.76 1.27
C ILE A 73 -7.94 11.47 1.30
N GLY A 74 -7.33 11.62 2.48
CA GLY A 74 -5.92 11.29 2.68
C GLY A 74 -5.71 9.84 3.08
N PRO A 75 -4.44 9.38 3.14
CA PRO A 75 -4.07 7.98 3.39
C PRO A 75 -4.56 7.47 4.75
N ARG A 76 -4.62 8.30 5.80
CA ARG A 76 -5.15 7.89 7.10
C ARG A 76 -6.64 7.54 7.03
N LYS A 77 -7.42 8.27 6.23
CA LYS A 77 -8.84 7.95 6.02
C LYS A 77 -9.00 6.69 5.17
N MET A 78 -8.12 6.48 4.18
CA MET A 78 -8.09 5.23 3.41
C MET A 78 -7.75 4.04 4.30
N ALA A 79 -6.79 4.18 5.21
CA ALA A 79 -6.43 3.16 6.20
C ALA A 79 -7.63 2.74 7.05
N ALA A 80 -8.42 3.70 7.55
CA ALA A 80 -9.64 3.41 8.31
C ALA A 80 -10.70 2.66 7.48
N ILE A 81 -10.87 3.01 6.20
CA ILE A 81 -11.80 2.33 5.28
C ILE A 81 -11.35 0.89 5.05
N LEU A 82 -10.07 0.67 4.79
CA LEU A 82 -9.51 -0.66 4.53
C LEU A 82 -9.51 -1.53 5.79
N ASN A 83 -9.20 -0.96 6.96
CA ASN A 83 -9.36 -1.69 8.21
C ASN A 83 -10.82 -2.11 8.44
N LYS A 84 -11.78 -1.23 8.14
CA LYS A 84 -13.20 -1.56 8.20
C LYS A 84 -13.56 -2.70 7.25
N LEU A 85 -13.04 -2.70 6.03
CA LEU A 85 -13.21 -3.79 5.08
C LEU A 85 -12.73 -5.12 5.69
N MET A 86 -11.54 -5.15 6.28
CA MET A 86 -10.97 -6.38 6.84
C MET A 86 -11.76 -6.88 8.06
N ILE A 87 -12.10 -5.99 9.00
CA ILE A 87 -12.64 -6.37 10.30
C ILE A 87 -14.18 -6.48 10.27
N GLU A 88 -14.88 -5.52 9.66
CA GLU A 88 -16.34 -5.47 9.73
C GLU A 88 -17.04 -6.17 8.55
N ASN A 89 -16.42 -6.12 7.34
CA ASN A 89 -17.04 -6.71 6.15
C ASN A 89 -16.55 -8.12 5.84
N LEU A 90 -15.26 -8.40 6.06
CA LEU A 90 -14.65 -9.72 5.84
C LEU A 90 -14.48 -10.52 7.13
N GLU A 91 -14.78 -9.92 8.28
CA GLU A 91 -14.81 -10.54 9.61
C GLU A 91 -13.48 -11.20 10.04
N TYR A 92 -12.34 -10.68 9.59
CA TYR A 92 -11.04 -11.14 10.04
C TYR A 92 -10.69 -10.50 11.39
N GLU A 93 -10.41 -11.29 12.41
CA GLU A 93 -9.93 -10.77 13.70
C GLU A 93 -8.58 -10.06 13.59
N ASN A 94 -7.70 -10.63 12.77
CA ASN A 94 -6.33 -10.15 12.59
C ASN A 94 -5.92 -10.27 11.13
N TYR A 95 -5.01 -9.39 10.68
CA TYR A 95 -4.46 -9.43 9.34
C TYR A 95 -3.05 -8.84 9.28
N LEU A 96 -2.36 -9.10 8.17
CA LEU A 96 -1.13 -8.44 7.78
C LEU A 96 -1.41 -7.43 6.67
N ALA A 97 -0.60 -6.38 6.58
CA ALA A 97 -0.76 -5.38 5.53
C ALA A 97 0.55 -5.15 4.78
N GLN A 98 0.48 -5.15 3.45
CA GLN A 98 1.58 -4.83 2.56
C GLN A 98 1.22 -3.64 1.68
N GLY A 99 2.16 -2.71 1.46
CA GLY A 99 1.97 -1.61 0.56
C GLY A 99 3.26 -1.01 0.01
N GLY A 100 3.16 -0.55 -1.24
CA GLY A 100 4.15 0.30 -1.90
C GLY A 100 3.55 1.66 -2.23
N ASP A 101 4.36 2.69 -2.48
CA ASP A 101 3.91 4.04 -2.84
C ASP A 101 2.81 4.57 -1.89
N TRP A 102 1.60 4.91 -2.37
CA TRP A 102 0.46 5.26 -1.52
C TRP A 102 0.08 4.13 -0.57
N GLY A 103 0.16 2.86 -1.02
CA GLY A 103 -0.08 1.70 -0.18
C GLY A 103 0.85 1.63 1.01
N ALA A 104 2.13 2.03 0.87
CA ALA A 104 3.07 2.09 1.99
C ALA A 104 2.65 3.15 3.03
N THR A 105 2.23 4.32 2.56
CA THR A 105 1.74 5.38 3.46
C THR A 105 0.46 4.94 4.19
N ILE A 106 -0.44 4.24 3.48
CA ILE A 106 -1.67 3.68 4.08
C ILE A 106 -1.32 2.58 5.10
N ALA A 107 -0.39 1.67 4.77
CA ALA A 107 0.06 0.61 5.68
C ALA A 107 0.65 1.18 6.98
N ASN A 108 1.42 2.27 6.90
CA ASN A 108 1.92 2.97 8.08
C ASN A 108 0.78 3.47 8.98
N TRP A 109 -0.27 4.08 8.39
CA TRP A 109 -1.43 4.52 9.16
C TRP A 109 -2.24 3.36 9.73
N ILE A 110 -2.33 2.24 9.01
CA ILE A 110 -2.93 1.00 9.54
C ILE A 110 -2.14 0.52 10.76
N GLY A 111 -0.82 0.40 10.66
CA GLY A 111 0.02 -0.01 11.78
C GLY A 111 -0.07 0.93 12.98
N TYR A 112 -0.22 2.23 12.76
CA TYR A 112 -0.32 3.22 13.82
C TYR A 112 -1.71 3.23 14.50
N ASP A 113 -2.78 3.33 13.71
CA ASP A 113 -4.15 3.52 14.24
C ASP A 113 -4.86 2.19 14.56
N HIS A 114 -4.46 1.08 13.92
CA HIS A 114 -5.18 -0.21 13.95
C HIS A 114 -4.29 -1.40 14.36
N SER A 115 -3.28 -1.16 15.19
CA SER A 115 -2.34 -2.18 15.68
C SER A 115 -2.99 -3.33 16.48
N LYS A 116 -4.24 -3.17 16.92
CA LYS A 116 -5.00 -4.24 17.57
C LYS A 116 -5.38 -5.35 16.58
N SER A 117 -5.70 -4.99 15.35
CA SER A 117 -6.12 -5.90 14.28
C SER A 117 -5.01 -6.17 13.25
N CYS A 118 -4.24 -5.16 12.87
CA CYS A 118 -3.07 -5.36 11.99
C CYS A 118 -1.85 -5.76 12.82
N LYS A 119 -1.36 -7.00 12.63
CA LYS A 119 -0.27 -7.57 13.44
C LYS A 119 1.12 -7.24 12.92
N ALA A 120 1.26 -7.02 11.62
CA ALA A 120 2.49 -6.56 11.03
C ALA A 120 2.22 -5.83 9.72
N ILE A 121 3.15 -4.94 9.35
CA ILE A 121 3.15 -4.26 8.07
C ILE A 121 4.45 -4.57 7.32
N HIS A 122 4.34 -4.72 6.00
CA HIS A 122 5.47 -4.75 5.09
C HIS A 122 5.36 -3.56 4.14
N ILE A 123 6.42 -2.77 4.02
CA ILE A 123 6.47 -1.63 3.12
C ILE A 123 7.75 -1.66 2.30
N ASN A 124 7.66 -1.34 1.02
CA ASN A 124 8.80 -1.24 0.11
C ASN A 124 9.14 0.22 -0.26
N CYS A 125 8.43 1.18 0.32
CA CYS A 125 8.67 2.61 0.15
C CYS A 125 8.51 3.32 1.49
N LEU A 126 9.60 3.85 2.03
CA LEU A 126 9.62 4.63 3.26
C LEU A 126 10.03 6.06 2.96
N THR A 127 9.08 6.99 3.06
CA THR A 127 9.29 8.43 2.78
C THR A 127 9.45 9.27 4.06
N MET A 128 9.65 8.63 5.20
CA MET A 128 9.77 9.33 6.49
C MET A 128 11.16 9.94 6.66
N ARG A 129 11.17 11.13 7.25
CA ARG A 129 12.39 11.81 7.73
C ARG A 129 12.24 12.10 9.21
N HIS A 130 13.35 12.20 9.93
CA HIS A 130 13.30 12.61 11.32
C HIS A 130 12.73 14.04 11.42
N PRO A 131 11.74 14.29 12.31
CA PRO A 131 11.06 15.58 12.40
C PRO A 131 12.02 16.74 12.75
N ASP A 132 13.07 16.46 13.52
CA ASP A 132 14.06 17.44 13.94
C ASP A 132 15.26 17.53 12.96
N GLY A 133 15.13 16.91 11.77
CA GLY A 133 16.21 16.87 10.77
C GLY A 133 17.29 15.83 11.06
N PRO A 134 18.45 15.92 10.38
CA PRO A 134 19.58 15.01 10.59
C PRO A 134 20.08 15.05 12.02
N GLN A 135 20.35 13.87 12.58
CA GLN A 135 20.81 13.71 13.97
C GLN A 135 22.31 13.35 14.08
N THR A 136 22.92 13.00 12.95
CA THR A 136 24.33 12.63 12.87
C THR A 136 25.03 13.37 11.73
N LYS A 137 26.35 13.49 11.83
CA LYS A 137 27.16 14.08 10.76
C LYS A 137 27.00 13.34 9.43
N GLN A 138 26.86 12.02 9.46
CA GLN A 138 26.67 11.21 8.26
C GLN A 138 25.29 11.52 7.61
N GLU A 139 24.27 11.74 8.40
CA GLU A 139 22.94 12.13 7.91
C GLU A 139 22.94 13.56 7.34
N GLU A 140 23.70 14.49 7.96
CA GLU A 140 23.90 15.84 7.43
C GLU A 140 24.58 15.81 6.07
N GLU A 141 25.69 15.07 5.91
CA GLU A 141 26.41 14.90 4.65
C GLU A 141 25.53 14.26 3.57
N TRP A 142 24.71 13.25 3.96
CA TRP A 142 23.75 12.65 3.05
C TRP A 142 22.67 13.66 2.63
N GLN A 143 22.12 14.42 3.58
CA GLN A 143 21.08 15.42 3.31
C GLN A 143 21.60 16.53 2.37
N GLN A 144 22.84 16.96 2.52
CA GLN A 144 23.45 17.95 1.63
C GLN A 144 23.57 17.42 0.20
N ARG A 145 24.07 16.19 0.02
CA ARG A 145 24.15 15.54 -1.30
C ARG A 145 22.76 15.35 -1.89
N PHE A 146 21.82 14.82 -1.12
CA PHE A 146 20.43 14.64 -1.54
C PHE A 146 19.81 15.95 -2.05
N ASN A 147 20.00 17.06 -1.34
CA ASN A 147 19.46 18.36 -1.73
C ASN A 147 20.07 18.89 -3.03
N GLN A 148 21.35 18.61 -3.30
CA GLN A 148 22.01 18.97 -4.55
C GLN A 148 21.46 18.16 -5.73
N ASP A 149 21.28 16.85 -5.56
CA ASP A 149 20.77 15.95 -6.59
C ASP A 149 19.28 16.13 -6.82
N GLN A 150 18.53 16.52 -5.78
CA GLN A 150 17.06 16.65 -5.82
C GLN A 150 16.60 17.61 -6.92
N ILE A 151 17.32 18.71 -7.17
CA ILE A 151 16.99 19.69 -8.22
C ILE A 151 16.89 19.03 -9.59
N MET A 152 17.78 18.08 -9.88
CA MET A 152 17.79 17.34 -11.15
C MET A 152 16.77 16.22 -11.21
N GLN A 153 16.39 15.65 -10.06
CA GLN A 153 15.51 14.48 -9.96
C GLN A 153 14.06 14.84 -9.60
N ASP A 154 13.77 16.09 -9.28
CA ASP A 154 12.45 16.54 -8.84
C ASP A 154 11.43 16.74 -9.99
N GLY A 155 11.81 16.40 -11.23
CA GLY A 155 10.95 16.52 -12.41
C GLY A 155 9.61 15.79 -12.26
N TYR A 156 9.64 14.55 -11.78
CA TYR A 156 8.43 13.76 -11.50
C TYR A 156 7.51 14.44 -10.48
N ARG A 157 8.05 14.84 -9.34
CA ARG A 157 7.30 15.50 -8.28
C ARG A 157 6.76 16.87 -8.73
N THR A 158 7.56 17.63 -9.45
CA THR A 158 7.16 18.92 -10.01
C THR A 158 6.02 18.76 -11.01
N GLN A 159 6.09 17.78 -11.92
CA GLN A 159 5.00 17.49 -12.85
C GLN A 159 3.73 17.01 -12.13
N GLN A 160 3.87 16.12 -11.14
CA GLN A 160 2.73 15.65 -10.35
C GLN A 160 2.05 16.80 -9.60
N ALA A 161 2.81 17.72 -9.04
CA ALA A 161 2.29 18.86 -8.28
C ALA A 161 1.68 19.96 -9.17
N THR A 162 2.29 20.21 -10.35
CA THR A 162 1.94 21.36 -11.19
C THR A 162 1.17 21.00 -12.44
N LYS A 163 1.36 19.78 -12.98
CA LYS A 163 0.74 19.28 -14.22
C LYS A 163 0.30 17.82 -14.09
N PRO A 164 -0.55 17.47 -13.13
CA PRO A 164 -0.91 16.07 -12.86
C PRO A 164 -1.59 15.39 -14.05
N GLN A 165 -2.38 16.12 -14.82
CA GLN A 165 -3.04 15.58 -16.01
C GLN A 165 -2.05 15.26 -17.12
N THR A 166 -1.06 16.12 -17.36
CA THR A 166 0.00 15.87 -18.34
C THR A 166 0.81 14.64 -17.98
N LEU A 167 1.15 14.50 -16.70
CA LEU A 167 1.87 13.33 -16.20
C LEU A 167 1.04 12.05 -16.38
N SER A 168 -0.26 12.08 -16.09
CA SER A 168 -1.15 10.93 -16.26
C SER A 168 -1.21 10.49 -17.74
N TYR A 169 -1.30 11.42 -18.67
CA TYR A 169 -1.27 11.11 -20.11
C TYR A 169 0.07 10.54 -20.59
N GLY A 170 1.17 10.98 -19.99
CA GLY A 170 2.50 10.46 -20.31
C GLY A 170 2.76 9.04 -19.79
N MET A 171 1.94 8.56 -18.86
CA MET A 171 2.04 7.22 -18.28
C MET A 171 1.05 6.19 -18.84
N MET A 172 0.07 6.63 -19.65
CA MET A 172 -0.85 5.76 -20.40
C MET A 172 -0.24 5.27 -21.70
#